data_a2491883e8bf5b15d13b7cb216dc85cb
#
_entry.id   a2491883e8bf5b15d13b7cb216dc85cb
#
_cell.length_a   1.000
_cell.length_b   1.000
_cell.length_c   1.000
_cell.angle_alpha   90.00
_cell.angle_beta   90.00
_cell.angle_gamma   90.00
#
_symmetry.space_group_name_H-M   'P 1'
#
loop_
_entity.id
_entity.type
_entity.pdbx_description
1 polymer ?
#
loop_
_entity_poly.entity_id
_entity_poly.type
_entity_poly.pdbx_seq_one_letter_code
_entity_poly.pdbx_strand_id
1 'polypeptide(L)'
;VTEPTLWLTTETCGLGPYRADLVETYWKWEQDPTLMIGYGRQVPESLEARAEGMQHQLRGANIRFTVYDLAGAEPVPVGVTTLLPDDSVRTAEFVVMLAREARGRGLGVEATRLTLDYAFHVASLRMVWLKVLAPNAAGIKAYERAGFQHVGRLREAGYWLGQVCDEVLMDVLAEEFSGPSSVRALLGRG
;
A
#
# COMPACT_ATOMS: atom_id res chain seq x y z
N VAL A 1 -19.49 -2.69 -15.54
CA VAL A 1 -18.35 -2.19 -14.75
C VAL A 1 -17.49 -1.42 -15.73
N THR A 2 -17.25 -0.13 -15.48
CA THR A 2 -16.38 0.70 -16.33
C THR A 2 -14.95 0.17 -16.23
N GLU A 3 -14.27 0.02 -17.36
CA GLU A 3 -12.86 -0.37 -17.42
C GLU A 3 -12.03 0.53 -16.49
N PRO A 4 -11.16 -0.03 -15.64
CA PRO A 4 -10.41 0.77 -14.68
C PRO A 4 -9.38 1.64 -15.40
N THR A 5 -9.27 2.89 -15.00
CA THR A 5 -8.16 3.76 -15.42
C THR A 5 -6.90 3.33 -14.67
N LEU A 6 -5.89 2.85 -15.38
CA LEU A 6 -4.60 2.51 -14.79
C LEU A 6 -3.61 3.66 -15.05
N TRP A 7 -2.93 4.11 -13.99
CA TRP A 7 -1.95 5.20 -14.06
C TRP A 7 -0.53 4.71 -14.22
N LEU A 8 -0.16 3.70 -13.42
CA LEU A 8 1.15 3.07 -13.45
C LEU A 8 0.97 1.57 -13.51
N THR A 9 1.76 0.91 -14.34
CA THR A 9 1.66 -0.54 -14.55
C THR A 9 3.04 -1.19 -14.64
N THR A 10 3.09 -2.44 -14.21
CA THR A 10 4.09 -3.42 -14.62
C THR A 10 3.39 -4.47 -15.51
N GLU A 11 4.06 -5.58 -15.78
CA GLU A 11 3.49 -6.69 -16.54
C GLU A 11 2.33 -7.38 -15.80
N THR A 12 2.38 -7.43 -14.46
CA THR A 12 1.42 -8.18 -13.63
C THR A 12 0.64 -7.32 -12.64
N CYS A 13 1.02 -6.07 -12.42
CA CYS A 13 0.43 -5.19 -11.42
C CYS A 13 0.10 -3.82 -11.99
N GLY A 14 -1.01 -3.24 -11.57
CA GLY A 14 -1.41 -1.89 -11.93
C GLY A 14 -1.88 -1.07 -10.74
N LEU A 15 -1.65 0.25 -10.79
CA LEU A 15 -2.23 1.22 -9.87
C LEU A 15 -3.21 2.12 -10.61
N GLY A 16 -4.39 2.28 -10.07
CA GLY A 16 -5.40 3.22 -10.54
C GLY A 16 -5.98 4.05 -9.40
N PRO A 17 -6.87 5.01 -9.70
CA PRO A 17 -7.50 5.84 -8.69
C PRO A 17 -8.21 4.99 -7.63
N TYR A 18 -8.22 5.50 -6.39
CA TYR A 18 -9.06 4.95 -5.32
C TYR A 18 -10.53 5.24 -5.66
N ARG A 19 -11.40 4.22 -5.67
CA ARG A 19 -12.73 4.26 -6.29
C ARG A 19 -13.86 4.11 -5.29
N ALA A 20 -14.83 5.02 -5.33
CA ALA A 20 -16.00 4.97 -4.46
C ALA A 20 -16.90 3.75 -4.72
N ASP A 21 -17.02 3.33 -5.97
CA ASP A 21 -17.83 2.16 -6.37
C ASP A 21 -17.25 0.81 -5.93
N LEU A 22 -16.00 0.78 -5.43
CA LEU A 22 -15.35 -0.39 -4.86
C LEU A 22 -15.41 -0.43 -3.31
N VAL A 23 -16.17 0.44 -2.66
CA VAL A 23 -16.24 0.51 -1.20
C VAL A 23 -16.61 -0.81 -0.55
N GLU A 24 -17.59 -1.54 -1.11
CA GLU A 24 -17.98 -2.86 -0.61
C GLU A 24 -16.85 -3.89 -0.76
N THR A 25 -16.09 -3.82 -1.85
CA THR A 25 -14.93 -4.68 -2.09
C THR A 25 -13.83 -4.42 -1.07
N TYR A 26 -13.48 -3.15 -0.84
CA TYR A 26 -12.50 -2.77 0.18
C TYR A 26 -12.95 -3.19 1.57
N TRP A 27 -14.22 -2.93 1.91
CA TRP A 27 -14.79 -3.33 3.18
C TRP A 27 -14.69 -4.83 3.41
N LYS A 28 -15.01 -5.69 2.41
CA LYS A 28 -14.86 -7.15 2.51
C LYS A 28 -13.44 -7.57 2.81
N TRP A 29 -12.44 -6.93 2.20
CA TRP A 29 -11.02 -7.22 2.51
C TRP A 29 -10.67 -6.80 3.93
N GLU A 30 -11.12 -5.63 4.36
CA GLU A 30 -10.88 -5.08 5.69
C GLU A 30 -11.52 -5.90 6.82
N GLN A 31 -12.57 -6.69 6.51
CA GLN A 31 -13.20 -7.61 7.47
C GLN A 31 -12.51 -9.00 7.52
N ASP A 32 -11.48 -9.27 6.72
CA ASP A 32 -10.71 -10.50 6.83
C ASP A 32 -9.89 -10.50 8.14
N PRO A 33 -10.14 -11.45 9.08
CA PRO A 33 -9.40 -11.50 10.35
C PRO A 33 -7.89 -11.58 10.18
N THR A 34 -7.40 -12.20 9.10
CA THR A 34 -5.95 -12.30 8.82
C THR A 34 -5.35 -10.96 8.44
N LEU A 35 -6.13 -10.09 7.81
CA LEU A 35 -5.74 -8.72 7.51
C LEU A 35 -5.79 -7.86 8.79
N MET A 36 -6.85 -7.98 9.56
CA MET A 36 -7.04 -7.23 10.82
C MET A 36 -5.87 -7.43 11.78
N ILE A 37 -5.36 -8.67 11.92
CA ILE A 37 -4.17 -8.98 12.72
C ILE A 37 -2.96 -8.19 12.22
N GLY A 38 -2.70 -8.19 10.92
CA GLY A 38 -1.55 -7.50 10.32
C GLY A 38 -1.61 -5.98 10.42
N TYR A 39 -2.82 -5.42 10.51
CA TYR A 39 -3.08 -3.98 10.63
C TYR A 39 -3.23 -3.50 12.07
N GLY A 40 -3.25 -4.40 13.05
CA GLY A 40 -3.56 -4.05 14.43
C GLY A 40 -5.00 -3.55 14.63
N ARG A 41 -5.91 -3.79 13.68
CA ARG A 41 -7.32 -3.38 13.76
C ARG A 41 -8.10 -4.41 14.57
N GLN A 42 -8.84 -3.95 15.59
CA GLN A 42 -9.52 -4.84 16.52
C GLN A 42 -11.05 -4.78 16.42
N VAL A 43 -11.59 -3.80 15.73
CA VAL A 43 -13.03 -3.53 15.69
C VAL A 43 -13.56 -3.77 14.28
N PRO A 44 -14.51 -4.71 14.10
CA PRO A 44 -15.26 -4.85 12.85
C PRO A 44 -16.05 -3.57 12.57
N GLU A 45 -16.20 -3.22 11.31
CA GLU A 45 -16.91 -2.02 10.86
C GLU A 45 -18.06 -2.40 9.95
N SER A 46 -19.22 -1.72 10.07
CA SER A 46 -20.32 -1.92 9.13
C SER A 46 -20.00 -1.31 7.77
N LEU A 47 -20.66 -1.80 6.71
CA LEU A 47 -20.49 -1.24 5.37
C LEU A 47 -20.92 0.23 5.30
N GLU A 48 -21.97 0.61 6.03
CA GLU A 48 -22.48 1.99 6.09
C GLU A 48 -21.42 2.93 6.69
N ALA A 49 -20.83 2.57 7.84
CA ALA A 49 -19.77 3.35 8.48
C ALA A 49 -18.54 3.45 7.58
N ARG A 50 -18.19 2.35 6.90
CA ARG A 50 -17.09 2.35 5.93
C ARG A 50 -17.35 3.27 4.74
N ALA A 51 -18.58 3.29 4.22
CA ALA A 51 -18.98 4.17 3.12
C ALA A 51 -18.91 5.66 3.51
N GLU A 52 -19.35 6.01 4.71
CA GLU A 52 -19.22 7.37 5.26
C GLU A 52 -17.74 7.77 5.41
N GLY A 53 -16.92 6.91 6.00
CA GLY A 53 -15.47 7.11 6.14
C GLY A 53 -14.78 7.32 4.79
N MET A 54 -15.23 6.61 3.75
CA MET A 54 -14.68 6.76 2.41
C MET A 54 -14.91 8.15 1.81
N GLN A 55 -16.05 8.79 2.08
CA GLN A 55 -16.31 10.16 1.60
C GLN A 55 -15.29 11.16 2.16
N HIS A 56 -14.86 10.99 3.41
CA HIS A 56 -13.77 11.77 3.99
C HIS A 56 -12.41 11.42 3.35
N GLN A 57 -12.15 10.14 3.11
CA GLN A 57 -10.91 9.69 2.49
C GLN A 57 -10.72 10.22 1.07
N LEU A 58 -11.79 10.30 0.29
CA LEU A 58 -11.77 10.83 -1.08
C LEU A 58 -11.48 12.34 -1.14
N ARG A 59 -11.74 13.08 -0.06
CA ARG A 59 -11.48 14.52 0.06
C ARG A 59 -10.21 14.86 0.81
N GLY A 60 -9.58 13.87 1.42
CA GLY A 60 -8.38 14.05 2.23
C GLY A 60 -7.10 14.20 1.39
N ALA A 61 -6.02 14.65 2.04
CA ALA A 61 -4.71 14.83 1.41
C ALA A 61 -3.93 13.52 1.18
N ASN A 62 -4.42 12.39 1.72
CA ASN A 62 -3.74 11.12 1.54
C ASN A 62 -3.84 10.63 0.09
N ILE A 63 -2.73 10.14 -0.43
CA ILE A 63 -2.65 9.60 -1.79
C ILE A 63 -3.01 8.11 -1.71
N ARG A 64 -4.06 7.69 -2.42
CA ARG A 64 -4.54 6.30 -2.41
C ARG A 64 -4.69 5.76 -3.81
N PHE A 65 -4.26 4.50 -3.98
CA PHE A 65 -4.43 3.76 -5.21
C PHE A 65 -5.16 2.45 -4.96
N THR A 66 -6.03 2.09 -5.90
CA THR A 66 -6.48 0.71 -6.05
C THR A 66 -5.39 -0.07 -6.76
N VAL A 67 -5.02 -1.22 -6.20
CA VAL A 67 -4.08 -2.17 -6.81
C VAL A 67 -4.86 -3.17 -7.65
N TYR A 68 -4.40 -3.41 -8.86
CA TYR A 68 -4.98 -4.35 -9.80
C TYR A 68 -4.00 -5.48 -10.14
N ASP A 69 -4.51 -6.70 -10.17
CA ASP A 69 -3.84 -7.87 -10.78
C ASP A 69 -4.11 -7.84 -12.28
N LEU A 70 -3.05 -7.84 -13.08
CA LEU A 70 -3.10 -7.79 -14.54
C LEU A 70 -2.76 -9.12 -15.19
N ALA A 71 -2.57 -10.20 -14.44
CA ALA A 71 -2.22 -11.51 -14.99
C ALA A 71 -3.37 -12.19 -15.78
N GLY A 72 -4.60 -11.74 -15.60
CA GLY A 72 -5.79 -12.24 -16.31
C GLY A 72 -6.13 -11.42 -17.57
N ALA A 73 -7.25 -11.76 -18.21
CA ALA A 73 -7.76 -11.03 -19.38
C ALA A 73 -8.27 -9.62 -19.01
N GLU A 74 -8.75 -9.45 -17.79
CA GLU A 74 -9.29 -8.19 -17.28
C GLU A 74 -8.57 -7.79 -16.00
N PRO A 75 -8.31 -6.49 -15.76
CA PRO A 75 -7.75 -6.01 -14.51
C PRO A 75 -8.68 -6.30 -13.31
N VAL A 76 -8.18 -7.00 -12.31
CA VAL A 76 -8.95 -7.36 -11.11
C VAL A 76 -8.44 -6.54 -9.92
N PRO A 77 -9.32 -5.78 -9.21
CA PRO A 77 -8.90 -5.07 -8.00
C PRO A 77 -8.55 -6.08 -6.90
N VAL A 78 -7.37 -5.94 -6.30
CA VAL A 78 -6.80 -6.89 -5.33
C VAL A 78 -6.24 -6.24 -4.09
N GLY A 79 -6.28 -4.92 -3.98
CA GLY A 79 -5.75 -4.23 -2.81
C GLY A 79 -5.78 -2.71 -2.92
N VAL A 80 -5.19 -2.09 -1.92
CA VAL A 80 -5.04 -0.63 -1.83
C VAL A 80 -3.64 -0.31 -1.31
N THR A 81 -3.00 0.69 -1.91
CA THR A 81 -1.84 1.36 -1.30
C THR A 81 -2.20 2.77 -0.89
N THR A 82 -1.59 3.24 0.18
CA THR A 82 -1.81 4.59 0.72
C THR A 82 -0.48 5.21 1.10
N LEU A 83 -0.30 6.47 0.74
CA LEU A 83 0.71 7.36 1.29
C LEU A 83 0.01 8.40 2.17
N LEU A 84 0.49 8.57 3.40
CA LEU A 84 0.04 9.59 4.34
C LEU A 84 1.14 10.66 4.39
N PRO A 85 1.04 11.71 3.55
CA PRO A 85 2.12 12.70 3.42
C PRO A 85 2.20 13.62 4.64
N ASP A 86 3.43 13.98 4.99
CA ASP A 86 3.77 15.13 5.81
C ASP A 86 4.48 16.15 4.91
N ASP A 87 3.73 17.15 4.48
CA ASP A 87 4.22 18.17 3.53
C ASP A 87 5.29 19.06 4.14
N SER A 88 5.35 19.18 5.48
CA SER A 88 6.32 20.03 6.17
C SER A 88 7.75 19.54 5.98
N VAL A 89 7.92 18.23 5.85
CA VAL A 89 9.21 17.55 5.66
C VAL A 89 9.31 16.74 4.37
N ARG A 90 8.24 16.72 3.57
CA ARG A 90 8.12 15.99 2.29
C ARG A 90 8.40 14.49 2.43
N THR A 91 7.81 13.89 3.45
CA THR A 91 7.86 12.46 3.71
C THR A 91 6.45 11.86 3.69
N ALA A 92 6.33 10.55 3.67
CA ALA A 92 5.03 9.89 3.85
C ALA A 92 5.18 8.56 4.59
N GLU A 93 4.18 8.23 5.42
CA GLU A 93 3.97 6.86 5.88
C GLU A 93 3.31 6.06 4.75
N PHE A 94 3.83 4.86 4.48
CA PHE A 94 3.28 3.94 3.49
C PHE A 94 2.49 2.83 4.16
N VAL A 95 1.33 2.55 3.59
CA VAL A 95 0.46 1.45 4.02
C VAL A 95 -0.01 0.67 2.79
N VAL A 96 0.01 -0.65 2.86
CA VAL A 96 -0.50 -1.54 1.80
C VAL A 96 -1.44 -2.58 2.38
N MET A 97 -2.57 -2.76 1.73
CA MET A 97 -3.54 -3.79 1.99
C MET A 97 -3.72 -4.64 0.73
N LEU A 98 -3.60 -5.95 0.85
CA LEU A 98 -3.90 -6.90 -0.23
C LEU A 98 -4.95 -7.90 0.20
N ALA A 99 -5.88 -8.15 -0.69
CA ALA A 99 -6.83 -9.26 -0.58
C ALA A 99 -6.08 -10.58 -0.33
N ARG A 100 -6.69 -11.48 0.43
CA ARG A 100 -6.05 -12.73 0.85
C ARG A 100 -5.56 -13.55 -0.35
N GLU A 101 -6.37 -13.65 -1.39
CA GLU A 101 -6.11 -14.39 -2.63
C GLU A 101 -4.98 -13.79 -3.48
N ALA A 102 -4.63 -12.54 -3.25
CA ALA A 102 -3.55 -11.84 -3.96
C ALA A 102 -2.18 -11.95 -3.29
N ARG A 103 -2.14 -12.47 -2.04
CA ARG A 103 -0.91 -12.59 -1.27
C ARG A 103 -0.02 -13.74 -1.79
N GLY A 104 1.28 -13.64 -1.54
CA GLY A 104 2.25 -14.68 -1.94
C GLY A 104 2.55 -14.77 -3.44
N ARG A 105 2.02 -13.83 -4.26
CA ARG A 105 2.15 -13.82 -5.73
C ARG A 105 3.06 -12.71 -6.25
N GLY A 106 3.77 -12.01 -5.37
CA GLY A 106 4.65 -10.90 -5.73
C GLY A 106 3.96 -9.54 -5.88
N LEU A 107 2.63 -9.48 -5.98
CA LEU A 107 1.85 -8.26 -6.19
C LEU A 107 2.12 -7.18 -5.12
N GLY A 108 2.38 -7.58 -3.86
CA GLY A 108 2.70 -6.65 -2.80
C GLY A 108 4.01 -5.90 -3.04
N VAL A 109 5.02 -6.58 -3.56
CA VAL A 109 6.31 -5.95 -3.92
C VAL A 109 6.13 -4.99 -5.08
N GLU A 110 5.42 -5.41 -6.13
CA GLU A 110 5.20 -4.57 -7.32
C GLU A 110 4.34 -3.35 -7.01
N ALA A 111 3.22 -3.52 -6.29
CA ALA A 111 2.37 -2.40 -5.87
C ALA A 111 3.13 -1.40 -4.98
N THR A 112 3.98 -1.90 -4.08
CA THR A 112 4.85 -1.05 -3.26
C THR A 112 5.82 -0.27 -4.13
N ARG A 113 6.52 -0.93 -5.07
CA ARG A 113 7.46 -0.25 -5.98
C ARG A 113 6.79 0.79 -6.87
N LEU A 114 5.63 0.49 -7.45
CA LEU A 114 4.85 1.46 -8.23
C LEU A 114 4.41 2.66 -7.39
N THR A 115 4.04 2.44 -6.12
CA THR A 115 3.67 3.52 -5.21
C THR A 115 4.87 4.38 -4.83
N LEU A 116 6.05 3.79 -4.62
CA LEU A 116 7.31 4.51 -4.40
C LEU A 116 7.73 5.31 -5.62
N ASP A 117 7.58 4.73 -6.82
CA ASP A 117 7.85 5.42 -8.09
C ASP A 117 6.99 6.69 -8.23
N TYR A 118 5.69 6.59 -7.91
CA TYR A 118 4.81 7.75 -7.83
C TYR A 118 5.25 8.74 -6.75
N ALA A 119 5.57 8.25 -5.55
CA ALA A 119 5.97 9.08 -4.41
C ALA A 119 7.17 9.96 -4.74
N PHE A 120 8.18 9.39 -5.38
CA PHE A 120 9.43 10.10 -5.66
C PHE A 120 9.38 10.94 -6.94
N HIS A 121 8.76 10.44 -8.01
CA HIS A 121 8.79 11.11 -9.32
C HIS A 121 7.58 11.99 -9.62
N VAL A 122 6.44 11.78 -8.96
CA VAL A 122 5.22 12.60 -9.13
C VAL A 122 4.96 13.47 -7.91
N ALA A 123 4.86 12.88 -6.71
CA ALA A 123 4.62 13.62 -5.48
C ALA A 123 5.87 14.33 -4.96
N SER A 124 7.06 14.05 -5.53
CA SER A 124 8.35 14.65 -5.16
C SER A 124 8.65 14.54 -3.67
N LEU A 125 8.27 13.42 -3.05
CA LEU A 125 8.67 13.09 -1.68
C LEU A 125 10.16 12.76 -1.64
N ARG A 126 10.82 13.00 -0.53
CA ARG A 126 12.24 12.68 -0.34
C ARG A 126 12.48 11.40 0.42
N MET A 127 11.48 10.92 1.17
CA MET A 127 11.56 9.70 1.96
C MET A 127 10.16 9.13 2.16
N VAL A 128 10.05 7.82 2.08
CA VAL A 128 8.85 7.07 2.45
C VAL A 128 9.23 6.08 3.55
N TRP A 129 8.41 5.99 4.58
CA TRP A 129 8.64 5.10 5.71
C TRP A 129 7.41 4.25 6.01
N LEU A 130 7.59 3.19 6.74
CA LEU A 130 6.52 2.32 7.21
C LEU A 130 6.85 1.72 8.58
N LYS A 131 5.82 1.19 9.21
CA LYS A 131 5.93 0.33 10.38
C LYS A 131 5.24 -1.01 10.09
N VAL A 132 5.81 -2.07 10.60
CA VAL A 132 5.30 -3.42 10.43
C VAL A 132 5.48 -4.22 11.72
N LEU A 133 4.47 -4.98 12.11
CA LEU A 133 4.54 -5.84 13.29
C LEU A 133 5.67 -6.86 13.13
N ALA A 134 6.55 -6.97 14.11
CA ALA A 134 7.77 -7.80 14.03
C ALA A 134 7.51 -9.27 13.67
N PRO A 135 6.39 -9.92 14.09
CA PRO A 135 6.06 -11.28 13.65
C PRO A 135 5.63 -11.39 12.18
N ASN A 136 5.34 -10.28 11.48
CA ASN A 136 4.95 -10.30 10.07
C ASN A 136 6.18 -10.43 9.14
N ALA A 137 6.87 -11.56 9.23
CA ALA A 137 8.08 -11.83 8.44
C ALA A 137 7.86 -11.76 6.93
N ALA A 138 6.66 -12.13 6.45
CA ALA A 138 6.33 -12.05 5.03
C ALA A 138 6.23 -10.60 4.54
N GLY A 139 5.61 -9.72 5.33
CA GLY A 139 5.54 -8.29 5.04
C GLY A 139 6.93 -7.64 5.04
N ILE A 140 7.74 -7.90 6.06
CA ILE A 140 9.11 -7.39 6.16
C ILE A 140 9.92 -7.76 4.92
N LYS A 141 9.93 -9.04 4.53
CA LYS A 141 10.62 -9.50 3.31
C LYS A 141 10.11 -8.84 2.02
N ALA A 142 8.80 -8.57 1.94
CA ALA A 142 8.24 -7.89 0.79
C ALA A 142 8.72 -6.43 0.72
N TYR A 143 8.79 -5.73 1.84
CA TYR A 143 9.30 -4.36 1.92
C TYR A 143 10.78 -4.27 1.62
N GLU A 144 11.61 -5.20 2.15
CA GLU A 144 13.03 -5.30 1.79
C GLU A 144 13.22 -5.46 0.28
N ARG A 145 12.44 -6.35 -0.36
CA ARG A 145 12.48 -6.54 -1.83
C ARG A 145 12.02 -5.31 -2.60
N ALA A 146 11.14 -4.50 -2.02
CA ALA A 146 10.69 -3.26 -2.62
C ALA A 146 11.72 -2.12 -2.48
N GLY A 147 12.73 -2.28 -1.61
CA GLY A 147 13.83 -1.34 -1.42
C GLY A 147 13.87 -0.67 -0.05
N PHE A 148 12.95 -0.99 0.86
CA PHE A 148 12.98 -0.48 2.22
C PHE A 148 14.13 -1.07 3.03
N GLN A 149 14.70 -0.25 3.90
CA GLN A 149 15.76 -0.61 4.85
C GLN A 149 15.25 -0.53 6.28
N HIS A 150 15.80 -1.35 7.17
CA HIS A 150 15.49 -1.28 8.59
C HIS A 150 16.16 -0.05 9.22
N VAL A 151 15.37 0.76 9.92
CA VAL A 151 15.89 1.98 10.60
C VAL A 151 15.65 1.98 12.10
N GLY A 152 14.79 1.12 12.60
CA GLY A 152 14.55 1.05 14.04
C GLY A 152 13.48 0.07 14.45
N ARG A 153 13.15 0.11 15.75
CA ARG A 153 12.14 -0.73 16.37
C ARG A 153 11.47 0.00 17.52
N LEU A 154 10.15 -0.02 17.55
CA LEU A 154 9.36 0.40 18.70
C LEU A 154 9.04 -0.84 19.54
N ARG A 155 9.48 -0.83 20.79
CA ARG A 155 9.29 -1.96 21.69
C ARG A 155 7.85 -2.00 22.20
N GLU A 156 7.25 -3.19 22.21
CA GLU A 156 5.90 -3.44 22.75
C GLU A 156 4.82 -2.52 22.17
N ALA A 157 4.97 -2.11 20.90
CA ALA A 157 4.12 -1.13 20.24
C ALA A 157 2.93 -1.75 19.50
N GLY A 158 2.84 -3.06 19.41
CA GLY A 158 1.78 -3.73 18.70
C GLY A 158 1.31 -5.04 19.36
N TYR A 159 0.31 -5.63 18.72
CA TYR A 159 -0.22 -6.94 19.11
C TYR A 159 -0.25 -7.86 17.89
N TRP A 160 0.14 -9.13 18.09
CA TRP A 160 0.04 -10.19 17.11
C TRP A 160 -0.58 -11.43 17.78
N LEU A 161 -1.73 -11.86 17.28
CA LEU A 161 -2.48 -13.01 17.84
C LEU A 161 -2.69 -12.89 19.38
N GLY A 162 -3.02 -11.70 19.87
CA GLY A 162 -3.24 -11.42 21.29
C GLY A 162 -1.97 -11.28 22.12
N GLN A 163 -0.79 -11.38 21.54
CA GLN A 163 0.50 -11.23 22.20
C GLN A 163 1.09 -9.85 21.88
N VAL A 164 1.63 -9.20 22.91
CA VAL A 164 2.43 -7.96 22.72
C VAL A 164 3.63 -8.26 21.84
N CYS A 165 3.90 -7.38 20.89
CA CYS A 165 5.06 -7.47 20.02
C CYS A 165 5.62 -6.08 19.68
N ASP A 166 6.83 -6.07 19.13
CA ASP A 166 7.45 -4.85 18.63
C ASP A 166 6.91 -4.47 17.24
N GLU A 167 7.04 -3.20 16.88
CA GLU A 167 6.94 -2.71 15.50
C GLU A 167 8.34 -2.44 14.94
N VAL A 168 8.62 -2.96 13.76
CA VAL A 168 9.82 -2.66 12.98
C VAL A 168 9.55 -1.42 12.15
N LEU A 169 10.47 -0.46 12.19
CA LEU A 169 10.46 0.74 11.35
C LEU A 169 11.36 0.54 10.15
N MET A 170 10.88 0.86 8.98
CA MET A 170 11.63 0.78 7.73
C MET A 170 11.42 2.06 6.92
N ASP A 171 12.42 2.45 6.15
CA ASP A 171 12.30 3.58 5.22
C ASP A 171 13.04 3.33 3.90
N VAL A 172 12.83 4.24 2.96
CA VAL A 172 13.57 4.33 1.69
C VAL A 172 13.67 5.80 1.29
N LEU A 173 14.87 6.24 0.95
CA LEU A 173 15.12 7.58 0.43
C LEU A 173 14.92 7.62 -1.09
N ALA A 174 14.53 8.78 -1.63
CA ALA A 174 14.33 8.95 -3.07
C ALA A 174 15.60 8.60 -3.88
N GLU A 175 16.79 8.91 -3.34
CA GLU A 175 18.09 8.60 -3.97
C GLU A 175 18.47 7.11 -3.94
N GLU A 176 17.86 6.35 -3.05
CA GLU A 176 18.07 4.89 -2.93
C GLU A 176 17.10 4.09 -3.83
N PHE A 177 16.03 4.74 -4.31
CA PHE A 177 15.06 4.10 -5.18
C PHE A 177 15.68 3.77 -6.53
N SER A 178 15.89 2.51 -6.78
CA SER A 178 16.59 1.98 -7.97
C SER A 178 15.72 1.02 -8.76
N GLY A 179 16.07 0.84 -10.04
CA GLY A 179 15.39 -0.07 -10.96
C GLY A 179 14.42 0.64 -11.91
N PRO A 180 13.60 -0.12 -12.62
CA PRO A 180 12.70 0.44 -13.63
C PRO A 180 11.67 1.38 -13.02
N SER A 181 11.44 2.52 -13.69
CA SER A 181 10.44 3.50 -13.31
C SER A 181 9.35 3.56 -14.39
N SER A 182 8.11 3.23 -14.02
CA SER A 182 6.95 3.36 -14.88
C SER A 182 6.65 4.84 -15.19
N VAL A 183 6.88 5.74 -14.22
CA VAL A 183 6.71 7.20 -14.41
C VAL A 183 7.69 7.73 -15.48
N ARG A 184 8.98 7.36 -15.39
CA ARG A 184 9.98 7.78 -16.37
C ARG A 184 9.70 7.20 -17.76
N ALA A 185 9.23 5.95 -17.83
CA ALA A 185 8.87 5.31 -19.08
C ALA A 185 7.73 6.06 -19.80
N LEU A 186 6.73 6.57 -19.09
CA LEU A 186 5.66 7.40 -19.65
C LEU A 186 6.18 8.70 -20.30
N LEU A 187 7.32 9.22 -19.86
CA LEU A 187 7.96 10.41 -20.41
C LEU A 187 9.00 10.10 -21.50
N GLY A 188 9.15 8.84 -21.90
CA GLY A 188 10.17 8.40 -22.87
C GLY A 188 11.61 8.54 -22.33
N ARG A 189 11.79 8.56 -21.01
CA ARG A 189 13.07 8.68 -20.31
C ARG A 189 13.29 7.41 -19.47
N GLY A 190 13.48 6.31 -20.17
CA GLY A 190 13.85 5.02 -19.54
C GLY A 190 15.33 4.95 -19.22
#